data_f5669a772297211fb649e7c0c24f01ca
#
_entry.id   f5669a772297211fb649e7c0c24f01ca
#
_cell.length_a   1.000
_cell.length_b   1.000
_cell.length_c   1.000
_cell.angle_alpha   90.00
_cell.angle_beta   90.00
_cell.angle_gamma   90.00
#
_symmetry.space_group_name_H-M   'P 1'
#
loop_
_entity.id
_entity.type
_entity.pdbx_description
1 polymer ?
#
loop_
_entity_poly.entity_id
_entity_poly.type
_entity_poly.pdbx_seq_one_letter_code
_entity_poly.pdbx_strand_id
1 'polypeptide(L)'
;GEVLVRWHASSLNYHDYLVASGTWPVEDGRCPLSDGAGEVIAIGSDVSEWQAGDRVMTMFFPKWTQGPPSAETMADFAGDTVDGYASELSCVASEAISRIPESYNYLEAATLPCAGLTAWRALKEVCDVQPGDSVLIQGTGSVSLMVLVMAKAMGAHIYCTSSSDAKLDRLRTLDAKEVINYQSNKDWGETVNELSQGGVDHVFDVGGSTTIAQSIQAVKVGGHIALIGGLGGFEAELSLFQVFIKQIKLTGMAVGNRIMQEQMVDFINRNELKPIIDSEFALTDLADAFRY
;
A
#
# COMPACT_ATOMS: atom_id res chain seq x y z
N GLY A 1 -16.20 -15.06 18.84
CA GLY A 1 -14.88 -14.56 18.52
C GLY A 1 -14.86 -13.13 18.00
N GLU A 2 -15.62 -12.18 18.65
CA GLU A 2 -15.64 -10.78 18.21
C GLU A 2 -15.12 -9.86 19.30
N VAL A 3 -14.63 -8.68 18.87
CA VAL A 3 -14.21 -7.57 19.73
C VAL A 3 -14.95 -6.31 19.33
N LEU A 4 -15.28 -5.46 20.29
CA LEU A 4 -15.81 -4.12 20.06
C LEU A 4 -14.63 -3.14 20.05
N VAL A 5 -14.44 -2.43 18.94
CA VAL A 5 -13.37 -1.46 18.77
C VAL A 5 -13.94 -0.06 18.64
N ARG A 6 -13.30 0.89 19.34
CA ARG A 6 -13.50 2.33 19.11
C ARG A 6 -12.43 2.79 18.11
N TRP A 7 -12.88 3.22 16.95
CA TRP A 7 -11.99 3.74 15.92
C TRP A 7 -11.62 5.20 16.23
N HIS A 8 -10.35 5.52 16.12
CA HIS A 8 -9.80 6.86 16.35
C HIS A 8 -9.31 7.51 15.06
N ALA A 9 -8.95 6.71 14.07
CA ALA A 9 -8.49 7.17 12.77
C ALA A 9 -8.79 6.15 11.68
N SER A 10 -8.93 6.65 10.46
CA SER A 10 -8.97 5.89 9.21
C SER A 10 -8.04 6.55 8.19
N SER A 11 -7.75 5.88 7.09
CA SER A 11 -6.95 6.41 5.98
C SER A 11 -7.72 6.24 4.67
N LEU A 12 -7.54 7.17 3.74
CA LEU A 12 -8.17 7.10 2.41
C LEU A 12 -7.26 6.39 1.43
N ASN A 13 -7.82 5.41 0.74
CA ASN A 13 -7.17 4.67 -0.33
C ASN A 13 -7.89 4.89 -1.67
N TYR A 14 -7.22 4.63 -2.77
CA TYR A 14 -7.83 4.74 -4.10
C TYR A 14 -9.05 3.82 -4.25
N HIS A 15 -9.03 2.65 -3.61
CA HIS A 15 -10.17 1.74 -3.51
C HIS A 15 -11.39 2.44 -2.91
N ASP A 16 -11.24 3.13 -1.78
CA ASP A 16 -12.31 3.84 -1.10
C ASP A 16 -12.92 4.95 -1.99
N TYR A 17 -12.07 5.62 -2.80
CA TYR A 17 -12.52 6.60 -3.79
C TYR A 17 -13.32 5.93 -4.91
N LEU A 18 -12.92 4.77 -5.42
CA LEU A 18 -13.68 4.04 -6.45
C LEU A 18 -15.06 3.62 -5.95
N VAL A 19 -15.17 3.24 -4.69
CA VAL A 19 -16.46 2.96 -4.04
C VAL A 19 -17.27 4.24 -3.85
N ALA A 20 -16.71 5.26 -3.22
CA ALA A 20 -17.41 6.53 -2.93
C ALA A 20 -17.87 7.26 -4.19
N SER A 21 -17.15 7.15 -5.30
CA SER A 21 -17.52 7.71 -6.60
C SER A 21 -18.57 6.89 -7.37
N GLY A 22 -18.93 5.69 -6.88
CA GLY A 22 -19.81 4.76 -7.57
C GLY A 22 -19.18 4.06 -8.79
N THR A 23 -17.87 4.21 -9.00
CA THR A 23 -17.13 3.47 -10.04
C THR A 23 -17.17 1.96 -9.77
N TRP A 24 -17.03 1.58 -8.50
CA TRP A 24 -17.32 0.25 -7.99
C TRP A 24 -18.61 0.28 -7.19
N PRO A 25 -19.70 -0.28 -7.74
CA PRO A 25 -21.00 -0.22 -7.09
C PRO A 25 -21.04 -1.15 -5.88
N VAL A 26 -21.55 -0.64 -4.77
CA VAL A 26 -21.78 -1.37 -3.53
C VAL A 26 -23.27 -1.23 -3.12
N GLU A 27 -23.71 -2.01 -2.14
CA GLU A 27 -25.04 -1.90 -1.58
C GLU A 27 -25.25 -0.55 -0.90
N ASP A 28 -26.45 0.02 -1.05
CA ASP A 28 -26.83 1.26 -0.36
C ASP A 28 -26.72 1.10 1.15
N GLY A 29 -26.11 2.09 1.81
CA GLY A 29 -25.89 2.09 3.26
C GLY A 29 -24.60 1.42 3.70
N ARG A 30 -23.76 0.95 2.76
CA ARG A 30 -22.44 0.42 3.07
C ARG A 30 -21.59 1.46 3.81
N CYS A 31 -21.04 1.11 4.99
CA CYS A 31 -20.07 1.93 5.69
C CYS A 31 -18.75 1.94 4.89
N PRO A 32 -18.25 3.10 4.42
CA PRO A 32 -17.04 3.16 3.62
C PRO A 32 -15.76 3.06 4.47
N LEU A 33 -14.61 3.12 3.82
CA LEU A 33 -13.22 3.12 4.29
C LEU A 33 -12.72 1.74 4.72
N SER A 34 -11.62 1.35 4.08
CA SER A 34 -10.98 0.04 4.26
C SER A 34 -10.01 -0.01 5.43
N ASP A 35 -9.52 1.13 5.89
CA ASP A 35 -8.55 1.22 6.98
C ASP A 35 -9.19 1.70 8.29
N GLY A 36 -8.68 1.21 9.42
CA GLY A 36 -9.06 1.68 10.73
C GLY A 36 -7.95 1.43 11.76
N ALA A 37 -7.76 2.39 12.67
CA ALA A 37 -6.91 2.23 13.85
C ALA A 37 -7.67 2.72 15.10
N GLY A 38 -7.63 1.93 16.17
CA GLY A 38 -8.44 2.19 17.34
C GLY A 38 -8.05 1.38 18.57
N GLU A 39 -8.96 1.34 19.51
CA GLU A 39 -8.80 0.69 20.82
C GLU A 39 -9.90 -0.34 21.04
N VAL A 40 -9.52 -1.53 21.47
CA VAL A 40 -10.47 -2.55 21.93
C VAL A 40 -11.14 -2.07 23.22
N ILE A 41 -12.47 -1.98 23.24
CA ILE A 41 -13.22 -1.53 24.43
C ILE A 41 -14.00 -2.67 25.10
N ALA A 42 -14.28 -3.75 24.38
CA ALA A 42 -14.87 -4.97 24.94
C ALA A 42 -14.49 -6.18 24.08
N ILE A 43 -14.49 -7.35 24.67
CA ILE A 43 -14.21 -8.63 24.03
C ILE A 43 -15.35 -9.62 24.26
N GLY A 44 -15.59 -10.50 23.30
CA GLY A 44 -16.48 -11.65 23.47
C GLY A 44 -15.92 -12.67 24.47
N SER A 45 -16.79 -13.51 25.05
CA SER A 45 -16.42 -14.47 26.10
C SER A 45 -15.40 -15.54 25.68
N ASP A 46 -15.27 -15.77 24.40
CA ASP A 46 -14.39 -16.76 23.76
C ASP A 46 -13.14 -16.14 23.14
N VAL A 47 -12.93 -14.83 23.31
CA VAL A 47 -11.72 -14.10 22.88
C VAL A 47 -10.69 -14.07 24.00
N SER A 48 -9.48 -14.55 23.75
CA SER A 48 -8.40 -14.58 24.74
C SER A 48 -7.13 -13.83 24.30
N GLU A 49 -7.02 -13.48 23.02
CA GLU A 49 -5.82 -12.78 22.46
C GLU A 49 -5.86 -11.27 22.66
N TRP A 50 -7.01 -10.72 22.98
CA TRP A 50 -7.26 -9.29 23.16
C TRP A 50 -7.81 -8.96 24.55
N GLN A 51 -7.58 -7.72 24.98
CA GLN A 51 -8.18 -7.14 26.17
C GLN A 51 -8.57 -5.68 25.91
N ALA A 52 -9.45 -5.15 26.75
CA ALA A 52 -9.81 -3.72 26.72
C ALA A 52 -8.57 -2.85 26.93
N GLY A 53 -8.40 -1.82 26.11
CA GLY A 53 -7.23 -0.95 26.08
C GLY A 53 -6.17 -1.37 25.05
N ASP A 54 -6.26 -2.55 24.43
CA ASP A 54 -5.35 -2.93 23.35
C ASP A 54 -5.52 -2.01 22.14
N ARG A 55 -4.39 -1.51 21.62
CA ARG A 55 -4.34 -0.62 20.46
C ARG A 55 -4.19 -1.45 19.19
N VAL A 56 -5.13 -1.29 18.27
CA VAL A 56 -5.26 -2.18 17.11
C VAL A 56 -5.46 -1.42 15.81
N MET A 57 -5.19 -2.08 14.70
CA MET A 57 -5.55 -1.67 13.34
C MET A 57 -6.22 -2.83 12.61
N THR A 58 -6.98 -2.50 11.58
CA THR A 58 -7.77 -3.44 10.78
C THR A 58 -6.92 -4.27 9.83
N MET A 59 -7.55 -5.30 9.25
CA MET A 59 -7.07 -5.99 8.05
C MET A 59 -7.91 -5.56 6.84
N PHE A 60 -7.26 -5.25 5.71
CA PHE A 60 -7.95 -4.94 4.46
C PHE A 60 -8.79 -6.13 3.98
N PHE A 61 -8.25 -7.34 4.07
CA PHE A 61 -8.94 -8.61 3.85
C PHE A 61 -9.17 -9.31 5.19
N PRO A 62 -10.34 -9.12 5.83
CA PRO A 62 -10.58 -9.61 7.20
C PRO A 62 -10.41 -11.12 7.39
N LYS A 63 -10.62 -11.90 6.33
CA LYS A 63 -10.50 -13.37 6.34
C LYS A 63 -9.12 -13.90 5.98
N TRP A 64 -8.21 -13.04 5.51
CA TRP A 64 -6.88 -13.51 5.09
C TRP A 64 -5.86 -13.41 6.23
N THR A 65 -5.92 -14.36 7.14
CA THR A 65 -5.04 -14.38 8.31
C THR A 65 -3.63 -14.87 7.99
N GLN A 66 -3.49 -15.86 7.08
CA GLN A 66 -2.19 -16.46 6.71
C GLN A 66 -2.25 -17.21 5.37
N GLY A 67 -1.08 -17.66 4.92
CA GLY A 67 -0.96 -18.50 3.72
C GLY A 67 -1.12 -17.72 2.39
N PRO A 68 -1.16 -18.45 1.25
CA PRO A 68 -1.32 -17.83 -0.05
C PRO A 68 -2.72 -17.23 -0.22
N PRO A 69 -2.89 -16.25 -1.15
CA PRO A 69 -4.22 -15.71 -1.47
C PRO A 69 -5.11 -16.79 -2.10
N SER A 70 -6.39 -16.75 -1.77
CA SER A 70 -7.44 -17.59 -2.36
C SER A 70 -8.72 -16.77 -2.56
N ALA A 71 -9.63 -17.27 -3.39
CA ALA A 71 -10.92 -16.63 -3.58
C ALA A 71 -11.70 -16.50 -2.26
N GLU A 72 -11.54 -17.44 -1.34
CA GLU A 72 -12.19 -17.42 -0.02
C GLU A 72 -11.57 -16.36 0.90
N THR A 73 -10.24 -16.34 1.04
CA THR A 73 -9.53 -15.40 1.93
C THR A 73 -9.61 -13.96 1.46
N MET A 74 -9.84 -13.73 0.16
CA MET A 74 -9.97 -12.42 -0.46
C MET A 74 -11.43 -12.05 -0.80
N ALA A 75 -12.43 -12.78 -0.32
CA ALA A 75 -13.84 -12.54 -0.65
C ALA A 75 -14.38 -11.26 0.00
N ASP A 76 -13.89 -10.91 1.19
CA ASP A 76 -14.34 -9.76 1.94
C ASP A 76 -13.37 -8.60 1.81
N PHE A 77 -13.91 -7.44 1.38
CA PHE A 77 -13.20 -6.17 1.25
C PHE A 77 -13.88 -5.16 2.18
N ALA A 78 -13.16 -4.67 3.16
CA ALA A 78 -13.70 -3.66 4.07
C ALA A 78 -14.03 -2.36 3.29
N GLY A 79 -15.24 -1.84 3.51
CA GLY A 79 -15.76 -0.66 2.81
C GLY A 79 -16.37 -0.94 1.43
N ASP A 80 -16.42 -2.22 0.99
CA ASP A 80 -16.94 -2.67 -0.30
C ASP A 80 -17.93 -3.83 -0.08
N THR A 81 -17.46 -5.08 -0.07
CA THR A 81 -18.31 -6.27 0.12
C THR A 81 -18.79 -6.43 1.56
N VAL A 82 -18.05 -5.89 2.53
CA VAL A 82 -18.43 -5.79 3.94
C VAL A 82 -18.28 -4.35 4.43
N ASP A 83 -18.92 -4.02 5.57
CA ASP A 83 -18.80 -2.69 6.14
C ASP A 83 -17.35 -2.32 6.47
N GLY A 84 -17.03 -1.06 6.18
CA GLY A 84 -15.75 -0.46 6.49
C GLY A 84 -15.73 0.26 7.84
N TYR A 85 -14.80 1.19 7.98
CA TYR A 85 -14.44 1.75 9.28
C TYR A 85 -14.65 3.26 9.38
N ALA A 86 -15.48 3.85 8.51
CA ALA A 86 -15.95 5.24 8.66
C ALA A 86 -17.02 5.35 9.75
N SER A 87 -16.73 4.85 10.93
CA SER A 87 -17.62 4.81 12.10
C SER A 87 -16.85 5.02 13.39
N GLU A 88 -17.52 5.40 14.46
CA GLU A 88 -16.88 5.54 15.78
C GLU A 88 -16.63 4.19 16.46
N LEU A 89 -17.53 3.22 16.21
CA LEU A 89 -17.55 1.91 16.86
C LEU A 89 -17.97 0.83 15.87
N SER A 90 -17.32 -0.31 15.92
CA SER A 90 -17.83 -1.53 15.28
C SER A 90 -17.38 -2.81 16.00
N CYS A 91 -18.17 -3.87 15.87
CA CYS A 91 -17.77 -5.22 16.23
C CYS A 91 -17.04 -5.84 15.03
N VAL A 92 -15.87 -6.39 15.29
CA VAL A 92 -15.06 -7.07 14.28
C VAL A 92 -14.60 -8.44 14.78
N ALA A 93 -14.36 -9.37 13.88
CA ALA A 93 -13.76 -10.66 14.25
C ALA A 93 -12.37 -10.42 14.87
N SER A 94 -12.04 -11.17 15.93
CA SER A 94 -10.79 -11.01 16.67
C SER A 94 -9.56 -11.25 15.78
N GLU A 95 -9.68 -12.09 14.76
CA GLU A 95 -8.65 -12.33 13.76
C GLU A 95 -8.52 -11.26 12.66
N ALA A 96 -9.51 -10.37 12.53
CA ALA A 96 -9.52 -9.30 11.51
C ALA A 96 -8.79 -8.02 11.93
N ILE A 97 -8.09 -8.06 13.04
CA ILE A 97 -7.27 -6.94 13.57
C ILE A 97 -5.88 -7.42 13.95
N SER A 98 -4.94 -6.48 14.02
CA SER A 98 -3.57 -6.69 14.54
C SER A 98 -3.15 -5.53 15.43
N ARG A 99 -2.04 -5.71 16.20
CA ARG A 99 -1.46 -4.65 17.02
C ARG A 99 -0.84 -3.56 16.14
N ILE A 100 -0.95 -2.30 16.58
CA ILE A 100 -0.24 -1.19 15.92
C ILE A 100 1.23 -1.15 16.36
N PRO A 101 2.13 -0.48 15.61
CA PRO A 101 3.50 -0.21 16.08
C PRO A 101 3.50 0.56 17.40
N GLU A 102 4.46 0.24 18.28
CA GLU A 102 4.53 0.79 19.65
C GLU A 102 4.58 2.32 19.67
N SER A 103 5.38 2.90 18.78
CA SER A 103 5.62 4.35 18.72
C SER A 103 4.59 5.13 17.89
N TYR A 104 3.59 4.44 17.26
CA TYR A 104 2.61 5.09 16.40
C TYR A 104 1.41 5.61 17.21
N ASN A 105 0.92 6.78 16.82
CA ASN A 105 -0.44 7.21 17.15
C ASN A 105 -1.45 6.55 16.21
N TYR A 106 -2.76 6.78 16.40
CA TYR A 106 -3.79 6.14 15.57
C TYR A 106 -3.82 6.66 14.13
N LEU A 107 -3.48 7.94 13.90
CA LEU A 107 -3.37 8.51 12.54
C LEU A 107 -2.26 7.81 11.74
N GLU A 108 -1.09 7.64 12.36
CA GLU A 108 0.04 6.92 11.76
C GLU A 108 -0.33 5.45 11.52
N ALA A 109 -0.97 4.78 12.48
CA ALA A 109 -1.33 3.38 12.37
C ALA A 109 -2.40 3.12 11.29
N ALA A 110 -3.35 4.03 11.10
CA ALA A 110 -4.38 3.91 10.08
C ALA A 110 -3.83 3.89 8.64
N THR A 111 -2.60 4.37 8.40
CA THR A 111 -1.98 4.32 7.06
C THR A 111 -1.43 2.95 6.69
N LEU A 112 -1.46 1.98 7.61
CA LEU A 112 -0.78 0.69 7.43
C LEU A 112 -1.63 -0.41 6.80
N PRO A 113 -2.93 -0.60 7.10
CA PRO A 113 -3.66 -1.80 6.70
C PRO A 113 -3.74 -2.00 5.20
N CYS A 114 -3.94 -0.94 4.41
CA CYS A 114 -3.92 -1.01 2.95
C CYS A 114 -2.54 -0.63 2.39
N ALA A 115 -2.15 0.63 2.49
CA ALA A 115 -0.97 1.15 1.80
C ALA A 115 0.34 0.61 2.37
N GLY A 116 0.48 0.58 3.70
CA GLY A 116 1.68 0.04 4.36
C GLY A 116 1.88 -1.44 4.08
N LEU A 117 0.83 -2.24 4.24
CA LEU A 117 0.88 -3.69 4.02
C LEU A 117 1.11 -4.03 2.54
N THR A 118 0.53 -3.25 1.62
CA THR A 118 0.82 -3.37 0.19
C THR A 118 2.31 -3.15 -0.09
N ALA A 119 2.89 -2.09 0.46
CA ALA A 119 4.31 -1.78 0.30
C ALA A 119 5.20 -2.89 0.89
N TRP A 120 4.88 -3.35 2.09
CA TRP A 120 5.60 -4.44 2.76
C TRP A 120 5.61 -5.72 1.94
N ARG A 121 4.42 -6.17 1.52
CA ARG A 121 4.29 -7.39 0.72
C ARG A 121 5.01 -7.27 -0.62
N ALA A 122 4.91 -6.11 -1.29
CA ALA A 122 5.62 -5.87 -2.54
C ALA A 122 7.14 -6.00 -2.35
N LEU A 123 7.68 -5.41 -1.29
CA LEU A 123 9.12 -5.42 -0.98
C LEU A 123 9.63 -6.80 -0.55
N LYS A 124 8.91 -7.45 0.38
CA LYS A 124 9.42 -8.67 1.03
C LYS A 124 8.96 -9.97 0.38
N GLU A 125 7.66 -10.10 0.07
CA GLU A 125 7.09 -11.37 -0.38
C GLU A 125 7.12 -11.52 -1.89
N VAL A 126 6.95 -10.40 -2.63
CA VAL A 126 6.89 -10.41 -4.09
C VAL A 126 8.27 -10.21 -4.69
N CYS A 127 8.95 -9.12 -4.35
CA CYS A 127 10.24 -8.75 -4.93
C CYS A 127 11.45 -9.30 -4.15
N ASP A 128 11.29 -9.62 -2.87
CA ASP A 128 12.37 -10.02 -1.95
C ASP A 128 13.59 -9.10 -2.01
N VAL A 129 13.32 -7.79 -1.85
CA VAL A 129 14.32 -6.73 -1.96
C VAL A 129 15.45 -6.95 -0.95
N GLN A 130 16.69 -6.92 -1.46
CA GLN A 130 17.91 -7.09 -0.68
C GLN A 130 18.68 -5.76 -0.53
N PRO A 131 19.53 -5.60 0.48
CA PRO A 131 20.41 -4.45 0.59
C PRO A 131 21.29 -4.29 -0.66
N GLY A 132 21.28 -3.07 -1.24
CA GLY A 132 22.01 -2.74 -2.47
C GLY A 132 21.20 -2.91 -3.76
N ASP A 133 20.00 -3.54 -3.71
CA ASP A 133 19.10 -3.58 -4.88
C ASP A 133 18.66 -2.17 -5.27
N SER A 134 18.41 -1.98 -6.55
CA SER A 134 17.82 -0.76 -7.09
C SER A 134 16.32 -0.91 -7.29
N VAL A 135 15.54 0.05 -6.80
CA VAL A 135 14.08 0.04 -6.86
C VAL A 135 13.54 1.29 -7.55
N LEU A 136 12.57 1.12 -8.44
CA LEU A 136 11.84 2.22 -9.05
C LEU A 136 10.45 2.34 -8.43
N ILE A 137 10.15 3.54 -7.93
CA ILE A 137 8.89 3.90 -7.28
C ILE A 137 8.17 4.95 -8.13
N GLN A 138 6.89 4.75 -8.41
CA GLN A 138 6.10 5.65 -9.26
C GLN A 138 5.20 6.55 -8.44
N GLY A 139 5.36 7.86 -8.62
CA GLY A 139 4.54 8.86 -7.94
C GLY A 139 4.88 9.07 -6.46
N THR A 140 4.00 9.80 -5.78
CA THR A 140 4.12 10.19 -4.38
C THR A 140 2.84 9.90 -3.60
N GLY A 141 2.09 8.89 -4.02
CA GLY A 141 0.91 8.40 -3.29
C GLY A 141 1.31 7.57 -2.07
N SER A 142 0.32 7.17 -1.28
CA SER A 142 0.51 6.47 0.02
C SER A 142 1.37 5.21 -0.12
N VAL A 143 1.06 4.31 -1.04
CA VAL A 143 1.84 3.09 -1.28
C VAL A 143 3.29 3.44 -1.66
N SER A 144 3.47 4.39 -2.59
CA SER A 144 4.79 4.78 -3.09
C SER A 144 5.68 5.36 -1.99
N LEU A 145 5.14 6.19 -1.12
CA LEU A 145 5.88 6.76 0.02
C LEU A 145 6.20 5.69 1.08
N MET A 146 5.31 4.72 1.31
CA MET A 146 5.59 3.59 2.21
C MET A 146 6.66 2.66 1.62
N VAL A 147 6.64 2.38 0.30
CA VAL A 147 7.72 1.65 -0.38
C VAL A 147 9.04 2.40 -0.20
N LEU A 148 9.06 3.73 -0.39
CA LEU A 148 10.27 4.55 -0.24
C LEU A 148 10.85 4.42 1.17
N VAL A 149 10.03 4.65 2.20
CA VAL A 149 10.48 4.60 3.61
C VAL A 149 11.02 3.22 3.98
N MET A 150 10.32 2.15 3.59
CA MET A 150 10.72 0.78 3.92
C MET A 150 11.93 0.33 3.10
N ALA A 151 11.97 0.60 1.78
CA ALA A 151 13.10 0.23 0.91
C ALA A 151 14.40 0.92 1.34
N LYS A 152 14.31 2.19 1.75
CA LYS A 152 15.45 2.91 2.33
C LYS A 152 15.98 2.20 3.58
N ALA A 153 15.11 1.81 4.49
CA ALA A 153 15.49 1.07 5.69
C ALA A 153 16.07 -0.33 5.39
N MET A 154 15.68 -0.92 4.25
CA MET A 154 16.28 -2.17 3.74
C MET A 154 17.63 -1.96 3.06
N GLY A 155 18.07 -0.71 2.84
CA GLY A 155 19.35 -0.39 2.18
C GLY A 155 19.30 -0.44 0.66
N ALA A 156 18.12 -0.26 0.04
CA ALA A 156 17.97 -0.21 -1.40
C ALA A 156 18.34 1.18 -1.98
N HIS A 157 18.73 1.21 -3.26
CA HIS A 157 18.95 2.43 -4.05
C HIS A 157 17.64 2.85 -4.72
N ILE A 158 17.13 4.03 -4.39
CA ILE A 158 15.77 4.46 -4.74
C ILE A 158 15.78 5.40 -5.94
N TYR A 159 15.06 5.01 -7.00
CA TYR A 159 14.70 5.81 -8.16
C TYR A 159 13.22 6.15 -8.06
N CYS A 160 12.84 7.39 -8.39
CA CYS A 160 11.44 7.80 -8.32
C CYS A 160 11.01 8.54 -9.58
N THR A 161 9.72 8.39 -9.94
CA THR A 161 9.07 9.26 -10.91
C THR A 161 7.96 10.08 -10.25
N SER A 162 7.71 11.30 -10.73
CA SER A 162 6.56 12.10 -10.30
C SER A 162 6.11 13.06 -11.39
N SER A 163 4.94 13.70 -11.21
CA SER A 163 4.34 14.60 -12.20
C SER A 163 4.77 16.05 -12.06
N SER A 164 5.43 16.44 -10.96
CA SER A 164 5.83 17.84 -10.73
C SER A 164 7.18 17.94 -10.04
N ASP A 165 7.92 19.02 -10.36
CA ASP A 165 9.24 19.26 -9.81
C ASP A 165 9.20 19.50 -8.28
N ALA A 166 8.16 20.15 -7.76
CA ALA A 166 7.99 20.35 -6.32
C ALA A 166 7.88 19.01 -5.56
N LYS A 167 7.17 18.01 -6.14
CA LYS A 167 7.10 16.65 -5.57
C LYS A 167 8.45 15.93 -5.68
N LEU A 168 9.18 16.13 -6.77
CA LEU A 168 10.53 15.57 -6.94
C LEU A 168 11.53 16.14 -5.94
N ASP A 169 11.47 17.45 -5.66
CA ASP A 169 12.31 18.08 -4.63
C ASP A 169 12.05 17.47 -3.25
N ARG A 170 10.78 17.21 -2.93
CA ARG A 170 10.41 16.51 -1.67
C ARG A 170 10.99 15.09 -1.64
N LEU A 171 10.93 14.33 -2.75
CA LEU A 171 11.54 12.99 -2.83
C LEU A 171 13.06 13.02 -2.61
N ARG A 172 13.77 14.05 -3.13
CA ARG A 172 15.22 14.24 -2.87
C ARG A 172 15.52 14.42 -1.39
N THR A 173 14.66 15.15 -0.65
CA THR A 173 14.82 15.30 0.81
C THR A 173 14.62 14.00 1.58
N LEU A 174 13.99 12.99 0.94
CA LEU A 174 13.78 11.65 1.48
C LEU A 174 14.86 10.65 1.02
N ASP A 175 15.97 11.15 0.43
CA ASP A 175 17.10 10.39 -0.07
C ASP A 175 16.82 9.51 -1.30
N ALA A 176 15.85 9.88 -2.15
CA ALA A 176 15.75 9.28 -3.47
C ALA A 176 17.03 9.61 -4.26
N LYS A 177 17.70 8.57 -4.79
CA LYS A 177 18.97 8.69 -5.52
C LYS A 177 18.80 9.49 -6.81
N GLU A 178 17.77 9.14 -7.58
CA GLU A 178 17.42 9.79 -8.83
C GLU A 178 15.90 10.01 -8.92
N VAL A 179 15.51 11.16 -9.44
CA VAL A 179 14.10 11.52 -9.57
C VAL A 179 13.82 12.08 -10.97
N ILE A 180 12.72 11.64 -11.59
CA ILE A 180 12.39 11.94 -12.98
C ILE A 180 10.97 12.47 -13.08
N ASN A 181 10.80 13.61 -13.75
CA ASN A 181 9.49 14.17 -14.07
C ASN A 181 8.95 13.51 -15.34
N TYR A 182 7.95 12.62 -15.18
CA TYR A 182 7.35 11.91 -16.31
C TYR A 182 6.44 12.79 -17.19
N GLN A 183 6.12 14.02 -16.78
CA GLN A 183 5.41 14.96 -17.61
C GLN A 183 6.33 15.58 -18.69
N SER A 184 7.54 15.93 -18.31
CA SER A 184 8.56 16.49 -19.20
C SER A 184 9.39 15.43 -19.90
N ASN A 185 9.54 14.24 -19.32
CA ASN A 185 10.26 13.10 -19.90
C ASN A 185 9.31 11.92 -20.10
N LYS A 186 8.85 11.73 -21.33
CA LYS A 186 7.90 10.65 -21.67
C LYS A 186 8.57 9.28 -21.76
N ASP A 187 9.85 9.25 -22.04
CA ASP A 187 10.69 8.05 -22.14
C ASP A 187 11.44 7.79 -20.83
N TRP A 188 10.74 8.03 -19.70
CA TRP A 188 11.32 7.92 -18.36
C TRP A 188 11.84 6.50 -18.06
N GLY A 189 11.25 5.48 -18.66
CA GLY A 189 11.72 4.09 -18.50
C GLY A 189 13.12 3.87 -19.08
N GLU A 190 13.41 4.42 -20.26
CA GLU A 190 14.74 4.40 -20.86
C GLU A 190 15.72 5.22 -20.01
N THR A 191 15.32 6.41 -19.56
CA THR A 191 16.13 7.25 -18.68
C THR A 191 16.50 6.53 -17.38
N VAL A 192 15.54 5.84 -16.74
CA VAL A 192 15.82 5.02 -15.54
C VAL A 192 16.82 3.91 -15.87
N ASN A 193 16.65 3.24 -17.01
CA ASN A 193 17.55 2.17 -17.44
C ASN A 193 18.99 2.67 -17.63
N GLU A 194 19.16 3.83 -18.24
CA GLU A 194 20.47 4.47 -18.41
C GLU A 194 21.09 4.88 -17.06
N LEU A 195 20.33 5.59 -16.21
CA LEU A 195 20.81 6.07 -14.91
C LEU A 195 21.16 4.92 -13.96
N SER A 196 20.47 3.79 -14.07
CA SER A 196 20.75 2.58 -13.30
C SER A 196 21.75 1.64 -13.97
N GLN A 197 22.31 2.01 -15.12
CA GLN A 197 23.34 1.26 -15.87
C GLN A 197 22.88 -0.14 -16.32
N GLY A 198 21.65 -0.22 -16.86
CA GLY A 198 21.09 -1.46 -17.41
C GLY A 198 19.76 -1.87 -16.84
N GLY A 199 19.13 -1.01 -16.06
CA GLY A 199 17.82 -1.17 -15.47
C GLY A 199 17.85 -1.45 -13.97
N VAL A 200 16.73 -1.13 -13.32
CA VAL A 200 16.55 -1.39 -11.88
C VAL A 200 16.17 -2.86 -11.60
N ASP A 201 16.52 -3.35 -10.42
CA ASP A 201 16.17 -4.70 -9.95
C ASP A 201 14.65 -4.90 -9.86
N HIS A 202 13.96 -3.90 -9.29
CA HIS A 202 12.53 -3.98 -9.01
C HIS A 202 11.79 -2.70 -9.39
N VAL A 203 10.58 -2.86 -9.92
CA VAL A 203 9.66 -1.76 -10.23
C VAL A 203 8.37 -1.96 -9.44
N PHE A 204 7.93 -0.94 -8.72
CA PHE A 204 6.66 -0.90 -8.01
C PHE A 204 5.67 -0.08 -8.83
N ASP A 205 4.88 -0.78 -9.67
CA ASP A 205 3.97 -0.16 -10.63
C ASP A 205 2.58 0.05 -10.03
N VAL A 206 2.23 1.31 -9.80
CA VAL A 206 0.91 1.72 -9.30
C VAL A 206 0.04 2.36 -10.38
N GLY A 207 0.61 2.67 -11.54
CA GLY A 207 -0.08 3.37 -12.63
C GLY A 207 -0.83 2.46 -13.58
N GLY A 208 -0.43 1.20 -13.70
CA GLY A 208 -1.09 0.23 -14.56
C GLY A 208 -0.94 0.55 -16.05
N SER A 209 -2.07 0.74 -16.77
CA SER A 209 -2.06 0.90 -18.24
C SER A 209 -1.15 2.02 -18.76
N THR A 210 -1.02 3.11 -18.01
CA THR A 210 -0.23 4.26 -18.45
C THR A 210 1.27 4.17 -18.12
N THR A 211 1.68 3.20 -17.31
CA THR A 211 3.05 3.07 -16.81
C THR A 211 3.74 1.79 -17.21
N ILE A 212 3.02 0.70 -17.42
CA ILE A 212 3.60 -0.64 -17.56
C ILE A 212 4.60 -0.75 -18.72
N ALA A 213 4.37 -0.07 -19.85
CA ALA A 213 5.30 -0.09 -20.97
C ALA A 213 6.66 0.53 -20.59
N GLN A 214 6.65 1.64 -19.86
CA GLN A 214 7.85 2.30 -19.36
C GLN A 214 8.50 1.50 -18.22
N SER A 215 7.72 0.84 -17.36
CA SER A 215 8.22 -0.07 -16.34
C SER A 215 9.02 -1.24 -16.95
N ILE A 216 8.56 -1.79 -18.08
CA ILE A 216 9.26 -2.82 -18.83
C ILE A 216 10.59 -2.29 -19.40
N GLN A 217 10.64 -1.02 -19.81
CA GLN A 217 11.90 -0.40 -20.25
C GLN A 217 12.86 -0.19 -19.09
N ALA A 218 12.36 0.28 -17.94
CA ALA A 218 13.14 0.62 -16.76
C ALA A 218 13.78 -0.59 -16.06
N VAL A 219 13.10 -1.73 -16.06
CA VAL A 219 13.57 -2.93 -15.34
C VAL A 219 14.74 -3.61 -16.05
N LYS A 220 15.69 -4.15 -15.29
CA LYS A 220 16.84 -4.92 -15.84
C LYS A 220 16.43 -6.29 -16.40
N VAL A 221 17.35 -6.94 -17.08
CA VAL A 221 17.21 -8.35 -17.46
C VAL A 221 17.10 -9.21 -16.19
N GLY A 222 16.10 -10.07 -16.12
CA GLY A 222 15.79 -10.90 -14.94
C GLY A 222 15.15 -10.15 -13.79
N GLY A 223 14.86 -8.85 -13.94
CA GLY A 223 14.25 -8.04 -12.89
C GLY A 223 12.77 -8.31 -12.68
N HIS A 224 12.19 -7.64 -11.71
CA HIS A 224 10.83 -7.93 -11.23
C HIS A 224 9.96 -6.66 -11.24
N ILE A 225 8.75 -6.76 -11.77
CA ILE A 225 7.73 -5.71 -11.73
C ILE A 225 6.59 -6.20 -10.85
N ALA A 226 6.34 -5.54 -9.73
CA ALA A 226 5.15 -5.72 -8.92
C ALA A 226 4.04 -4.81 -9.45
N LEU A 227 2.97 -5.39 -9.99
CA LEU A 227 1.76 -4.67 -10.39
C LEU A 227 0.85 -4.50 -9.18
N ILE A 228 0.75 -3.27 -8.70
CA ILE A 228 0.09 -2.92 -7.43
C ILE A 228 -1.23 -2.21 -7.69
N GLY A 229 -1.28 -1.36 -8.70
CA GLY A 229 -2.44 -0.52 -8.95
C GLY A 229 -2.72 -0.24 -10.42
N GLY A 230 -3.82 0.44 -10.67
CA GLY A 230 -4.28 0.84 -12.00
C GLY A 230 -4.77 2.29 -12.02
N LEU A 231 -4.01 3.23 -11.41
CA LEU A 231 -4.39 4.64 -11.38
C LEU A 231 -4.61 5.26 -12.77
N GLY A 232 -3.92 4.75 -13.79
CA GLY A 232 -4.08 5.16 -15.19
C GLY A 232 -4.97 4.23 -16.02
N GLY A 233 -5.56 3.19 -15.39
CA GLY A 233 -6.40 2.18 -16.04
C GLY A 233 -5.91 0.75 -15.82
N PHE A 234 -6.81 -0.21 -16.05
CA PHE A 234 -6.58 -1.64 -15.77
C PHE A 234 -6.31 -2.48 -17.03
N GLU A 235 -6.43 -1.89 -18.23
CA GLU A 235 -6.22 -2.59 -19.49
C GLU A 235 -5.03 -1.98 -20.24
N ALA A 236 -4.06 -2.81 -20.64
CA ALA A 236 -2.87 -2.37 -21.37
C ALA A 236 -2.43 -3.37 -22.43
N GLU A 237 -1.90 -2.86 -23.55
CA GLU A 237 -1.16 -3.66 -24.52
C GLU A 237 0.30 -3.78 -24.07
N LEU A 238 0.83 -5.01 -24.05
CA LEU A 238 2.20 -5.30 -23.65
C LEU A 238 3.02 -5.87 -24.82
N SER A 239 4.26 -5.45 -24.93
CA SER A 239 5.25 -6.12 -25.77
C SER A 239 5.70 -7.42 -25.10
N LEU A 240 5.06 -8.54 -25.45
CA LEU A 240 5.46 -9.85 -24.93
C LEU A 240 6.92 -10.18 -25.29
N PHE A 241 7.43 -9.67 -26.43
CA PHE A 241 8.82 -9.83 -26.81
C PHE A 241 9.76 -9.19 -25.78
N GLN A 242 9.46 -7.98 -25.29
CA GLN A 242 10.26 -7.32 -24.25
C GLN A 242 10.24 -8.09 -22.93
N VAL A 243 9.08 -8.56 -22.51
CA VAL A 243 8.95 -9.37 -21.29
C VAL A 243 9.75 -10.67 -21.41
N PHE A 244 9.64 -11.34 -22.56
CA PHE A 244 10.33 -12.59 -22.85
C PHE A 244 11.86 -12.40 -22.96
N ILE A 245 12.35 -11.44 -23.75
CA ILE A 245 13.79 -11.27 -24.00
C ILE A 245 14.54 -10.77 -22.76
N LYS A 246 13.88 -9.94 -21.94
CA LYS A 246 14.42 -9.50 -20.65
C LYS A 246 14.18 -10.51 -19.52
N GLN A 247 13.42 -11.57 -19.74
CA GLN A 247 13.06 -12.57 -18.71
C GLN A 247 12.46 -11.93 -17.46
N ILE A 248 11.57 -10.95 -17.64
CA ILE A 248 10.96 -10.15 -16.59
C ILE A 248 9.98 -11.02 -15.79
N LYS A 249 10.02 -10.93 -14.46
CA LYS A 249 8.93 -11.39 -13.60
C LYS A 249 7.91 -10.27 -13.50
N LEU A 250 6.64 -10.56 -13.84
CA LEU A 250 5.52 -9.64 -13.73
C LEU A 250 4.50 -10.25 -12.78
N THR A 251 4.34 -9.67 -11.59
CA THR A 251 3.49 -10.24 -10.55
C THR A 251 2.43 -9.24 -10.13
N GLY A 252 1.14 -9.61 -10.34
CA GLY A 252 -0.01 -8.89 -9.79
C GLY A 252 -0.16 -9.18 -8.30
N MET A 253 -0.50 -8.16 -7.52
CA MET A 253 -0.71 -8.32 -6.09
C MET A 253 -1.73 -7.32 -5.54
N ALA A 254 -2.40 -7.70 -4.44
CA ALA A 254 -3.28 -6.84 -3.68
C ALA A 254 -3.03 -7.02 -2.19
N VAL A 255 -2.65 -5.94 -1.52
CA VAL A 255 -2.46 -5.85 -0.07
C VAL A 255 -1.67 -7.04 0.52
N GLY A 256 -2.15 -7.67 1.61
CA GLY A 256 -1.51 -8.80 2.27
C GLY A 256 -2.38 -9.41 3.38
N ASN A 257 -1.82 -10.37 4.10
CA ASN A 257 -2.47 -11.06 5.20
C ASN A 257 -1.99 -10.58 6.58
N ARG A 258 -2.63 -11.07 7.65
CA ARG A 258 -2.34 -10.68 9.04
C ARG A 258 -0.89 -10.98 9.44
N ILE A 259 -0.35 -12.14 9.07
CA ILE A 259 1.04 -12.49 9.41
C ILE A 259 2.03 -11.50 8.75
N MET A 260 1.79 -11.12 7.49
CA MET A 260 2.60 -10.10 6.81
C MET A 260 2.47 -8.73 7.49
N GLN A 261 1.27 -8.37 7.99
CA GLN A 261 1.05 -7.13 8.73
C GLN A 261 1.81 -7.13 10.06
N GLU A 262 1.80 -8.22 10.80
CA GLU A 262 2.57 -8.37 12.05
C GLU A 262 4.09 -8.28 11.79
N GLN A 263 4.59 -8.91 10.73
CA GLN A 263 5.99 -8.79 10.29
C GLN A 263 6.36 -7.36 9.90
N MET A 264 5.46 -6.64 9.23
CA MET A 264 5.62 -5.22 8.92
C MET A 264 5.72 -4.38 10.19
N VAL A 265 4.86 -4.62 11.17
CA VAL A 265 4.90 -3.94 12.48
C VAL A 265 6.23 -4.16 13.17
N ASP A 266 6.73 -5.40 13.19
CA ASP A 266 8.04 -5.73 13.77
C ASP A 266 9.18 -5.01 13.05
N PHE A 267 9.10 -4.89 11.71
CA PHE A 267 10.09 -4.15 10.92
C PHE A 267 10.04 -2.65 11.21
N ILE A 268 8.85 -2.07 11.29
CA ILE A 268 8.64 -0.66 11.64
C ILE A 268 9.21 -0.36 13.04
N ASN A 269 8.90 -1.19 14.03
CA ASN A 269 9.39 -1.02 15.41
C ASN A 269 10.92 -1.09 15.48
N ARG A 270 11.55 -2.07 14.83
CA ARG A 270 13.01 -2.24 14.83
C ARG A 270 13.77 -1.12 14.14
N ASN A 271 13.18 -0.47 13.15
CA ASN A 271 13.81 0.59 12.35
C ASN A 271 13.28 1.98 12.71
N GLU A 272 12.37 2.10 13.68
CA GLU A 272 11.76 3.36 14.14
C GLU A 272 11.15 4.18 12.97
N LEU A 273 10.56 3.50 11.99
CA LEU A 273 10.03 4.14 10.79
C LEU A 273 8.79 4.97 11.12
N LYS A 274 8.57 6.03 10.34
CA LYS A 274 7.37 6.88 10.42
C LYS A 274 6.74 7.04 9.04
N PRO A 275 5.40 6.96 8.93
CA PRO A 275 4.70 7.26 7.70
C PRO A 275 4.70 8.77 7.43
N ILE A 276 4.47 9.13 6.18
CA ILE A 276 4.30 10.53 5.77
C ILE A 276 2.80 10.78 5.64
N ILE A 277 2.25 11.60 6.52
CA ILE A 277 0.85 12.05 6.48
C ILE A 277 0.81 13.42 5.84
N ASP A 278 -0.05 13.59 4.84
CA ASP A 278 -0.17 14.85 4.11
C ASP A 278 -1.18 15.78 4.76
N SER A 279 -2.40 15.31 5.04
CA SER A 279 -3.49 16.10 5.61
C SER A 279 -4.39 15.26 6.51
N GLU A 280 -5.08 15.94 7.43
CA GLU A 280 -6.03 15.35 8.36
C GLU A 280 -7.39 16.03 8.24
N PHE A 281 -8.47 15.25 8.29
CA PHE A 281 -9.85 15.70 8.23
C PHE A 281 -10.66 15.08 9.36
N ALA A 282 -11.67 15.80 9.86
CA ALA A 282 -12.63 15.20 10.77
C ALA A 282 -13.51 14.16 10.02
N LEU A 283 -14.01 13.15 10.71
CA LEU A 283 -14.91 12.15 10.09
C LEU A 283 -16.17 12.79 9.50
N THR A 284 -16.67 13.88 10.10
CA THR A 284 -17.79 14.68 9.57
C THR A 284 -17.50 15.34 8.22
N ASP A 285 -16.22 15.52 7.90
CA ASP A 285 -15.74 16.21 6.68
C ASP A 285 -15.21 15.19 5.65
N LEU A 286 -15.63 13.92 5.77
CA LEU A 286 -15.17 12.83 4.89
C LEU A 286 -15.39 13.13 3.40
N ALA A 287 -16.50 13.79 3.05
CA ALA A 287 -16.74 14.18 1.68
C ALA A 287 -15.72 15.19 1.14
N ASP A 288 -15.20 16.07 1.98
CA ASP A 288 -14.15 17.04 1.61
C ASP A 288 -12.77 16.35 1.54
N ALA A 289 -12.52 15.37 2.42
CA ALA A 289 -11.34 14.53 2.33
C ALA A 289 -11.25 13.76 0.99
N PHE A 290 -12.37 13.28 0.46
CA PHE A 290 -12.41 12.65 -0.87
C PHE A 290 -12.22 13.63 -2.04
N ARG A 291 -12.50 14.93 -1.85
CA ARG A 291 -12.31 15.95 -2.89
C ARG A 291 -10.88 16.52 -2.90
N TYR A 292 -10.17 16.40 -1.78
CA TYR A 292 -8.79 16.83 -1.62
C TYR A 292 -7.83 16.01 -2.48
#